data_6f6aee28323603922e99f6b097168ae5
#
_entry.id   6f6aee28323603922e99f6b097168ae5
#
_cell.length_a   1.000
_cell.length_b   1.000
_cell.length_c   1.000
_cell.angle_alpha   90.00
_cell.angle_beta   90.00
_cell.angle_gamma   90.00
#
_symmetry.space_group_name_H-M   'P 1'
#
loop_
_entity.id
_entity.type
_entity.pdbx_description
1 polymer ?
#
loop_
_entity_poly.entity_id
_entity_poly.type
_entity_poly.pdbx_seq_one_letter_code
_entity_poly.pdbx_strand_id
1 'polypeptide(L)'
;MKVKLYLLGWVIIICSVISVKGQSLKEVPGRAEVDTAKVYLPADSLFARFLKEKQIPVTACNRMTLLKSGRSKFEHLFEDIKKAENYIHLEYFNFRSDSIAKELFTLLAEKAKEGVTIKALFDDFGNLSNSRPLRKEHLKMLAERGVEMARFSPIRFPYINHVFCRDHQKIVVIDGKVGYTGGMNIADYYINGLPEIGPWRDMHIRIEGPAVQYLEKAFLGVWNKETHEGLKEGQVAHDTLCEGSGRRVAIVQRIPKVCPEIMRETYIAALDAAERKVQIINPYFTPTREVRNAIKRAAERGVRVEIMIPGKSDISFTPDAGFYIANKLRKAGAHIYVFNGGFHHSKIMMVDERFCTVGSTNLNSRSLHYDYEINAFILDLPTTAELGEVFQNDKLNSTIMTREEYKKRSVWRRFVGWFAHLFTPVI
;
A
#
# COMPACT_ATOMS: atom_id res chain seq x y z
N MET A 1 6.20 -31.16 8.26
CA MET A 1 7.09 -31.60 7.18
C MET A 1 6.56 -31.16 5.82
N LYS A 2 6.32 -29.85 5.60
CA LYS A 2 5.83 -29.27 4.32
C LYS A 2 6.50 -27.94 3.96
N VAL A 3 7.68 -27.64 4.49
CA VAL A 3 8.41 -26.37 4.27
C VAL A 3 9.47 -26.48 3.15
N LYS A 4 9.70 -27.67 2.59
CA LYS A 4 10.81 -27.91 1.64
C LYS A 4 10.52 -27.63 0.16
N LEU A 5 9.29 -27.30 -0.25
CA LEU A 5 8.97 -27.17 -1.67
C LEU A 5 9.09 -25.74 -2.23
N TYR A 6 9.34 -24.74 -1.40
CA TYR A 6 9.42 -23.33 -1.84
C TYR A 6 10.83 -22.86 -2.27
N LEU A 7 11.86 -23.70 -2.06
CA LEU A 7 13.26 -23.33 -2.34
C LEU A 7 13.72 -23.59 -3.78
N LEU A 8 13.04 -24.42 -4.55
CA LEU A 8 13.46 -24.74 -5.94
C LEU A 8 12.93 -23.80 -7.01
N GLY A 9 11.90 -23.01 -6.73
CA GLY A 9 11.28 -22.09 -7.71
C GLY A 9 12.05 -20.79 -7.95
N TRP A 10 13.06 -20.47 -7.15
CA TRP A 10 13.69 -19.13 -7.15
C TRP A 10 15.04 -19.04 -7.85
N VAL A 11 15.63 -20.15 -8.30
CA VAL A 11 16.99 -20.17 -8.85
C VAL A 11 17.03 -20.10 -10.39
N ILE A 12 15.90 -20.22 -11.11
CA ILE A 12 15.90 -20.34 -12.59
C ILE A 12 15.47 -19.05 -13.33
N ILE A 13 15.30 -17.93 -12.64
CA ILE A 13 14.91 -16.66 -13.31
C ILE A 13 16.13 -15.70 -13.38
N ILE A 14 17.24 -16.16 -13.90
CA ILE A 14 18.32 -15.27 -14.37
C ILE A 14 18.47 -15.52 -15.87
N CYS A 15 17.95 -14.62 -16.68
CA CYS A 15 18.30 -14.26 -18.05
C CYS A 15 17.07 -13.97 -18.90
N SER A 16 16.72 -12.72 -18.95
CA SER A 16 16.33 -12.01 -20.17
C SER A 16 15.80 -10.61 -19.82
N VAL A 17 16.71 -9.68 -19.69
CA VAL A 17 16.38 -8.25 -19.73
C VAL A 17 16.37 -7.85 -21.21
N ILE A 18 15.19 -7.77 -21.82
CA ILE A 18 15.02 -7.14 -23.12
C ILE A 18 14.55 -5.70 -22.87
N SER A 19 15.41 -4.77 -23.27
CA SER A 19 15.16 -3.34 -23.31
C SER A 19 14.04 -3.02 -24.32
N VAL A 20 12.95 -2.42 -23.87
CA VAL A 20 11.92 -1.85 -24.76
C VAL A 20 11.97 -0.32 -24.64
N LYS A 21 12.29 0.33 -25.75
CA LYS A 21 12.26 1.80 -25.92
C LYS A 21 10.81 2.32 -25.88
N GLY A 22 10.70 3.55 -25.34
CA GLY A 22 9.43 4.21 -25.05
C GLY A 22 8.55 4.50 -26.25
N GLN A 23 7.25 4.47 -26.00
CA GLN A 23 6.21 5.06 -26.85
C GLN A 23 5.55 6.23 -26.15
N SER A 24 5.29 7.28 -26.94
CA SER A 24 4.69 8.56 -26.57
C SER A 24 3.28 8.42 -25.98
N LEU A 25 3.02 9.15 -24.91
CA LEU A 25 1.72 9.26 -24.23
C LEU A 25 0.72 10.06 -25.10
N LYS A 26 -0.47 9.51 -25.33
CA LYS A 26 -1.64 10.24 -25.84
C LYS A 26 -2.37 10.92 -24.68
N GLU A 27 -2.79 12.16 -24.92
CA GLU A 27 -3.50 13.02 -23.95
C GLU A 27 -4.81 12.42 -23.46
N VAL A 28 -5.08 12.59 -22.15
CA VAL A 28 -6.33 12.24 -21.47
C VAL A 28 -7.17 13.51 -21.34
N PRO A 29 -8.42 13.56 -21.83
CA PRO A 29 -9.26 14.76 -21.78
C PRO A 29 -9.94 14.96 -20.41
N GLY A 30 -10.08 16.22 -20.03
CA GLY A 30 -11.03 16.71 -19.02
C GLY A 30 -10.49 16.88 -17.60
N ARG A 31 -10.10 18.13 -17.24
CA ARG A 31 -9.69 18.55 -15.89
C ARG A 31 -10.60 19.61 -15.35
N ALA A 32 -11.05 19.42 -14.07
CA ALA A 32 -11.48 20.53 -13.24
C ALA A 32 -10.24 21.24 -12.67
N GLU A 33 -10.14 22.56 -12.82
CA GLU A 33 -9.11 23.38 -12.17
C GLU A 33 -9.33 23.35 -10.66
N VAL A 34 -8.31 22.93 -9.91
CA VAL A 34 -8.31 22.98 -8.45
C VAL A 34 -7.71 24.31 -8.01
N ASP A 35 -8.45 25.11 -7.26
CA ASP A 35 -7.98 26.35 -6.67
C ASP A 35 -6.84 26.08 -5.67
N THR A 36 -5.63 26.52 -6.04
CA THR A 36 -4.39 26.32 -5.27
C THR A 36 -4.02 27.51 -4.40
N ALA A 37 -4.93 28.44 -4.17
CA ALA A 37 -4.65 29.76 -3.55
C ALA A 37 -4.57 29.75 -2.01
N LYS A 38 -4.55 28.60 -1.32
CA LYS A 38 -4.32 28.56 0.14
C LYS A 38 -2.82 28.59 0.45
N VAL A 39 -2.45 29.34 1.48
CA VAL A 39 -1.04 29.45 1.96
C VAL A 39 -0.53 28.08 2.40
N TYR A 40 0.39 27.51 1.63
CA TYR A 40 1.06 26.25 1.95
C TYR A 40 2.31 26.50 2.81
N LEU A 41 2.59 25.59 3.70
CA LEU A 41 3.89 25.55 4.40
C LEU A 41 4.99 25.09 3.41
N PRO A 42 6.28 25.53 3.59
CA PRO A 42 7.32 25.31 2.57
C PRO A 42 7.45 23.87 2.06
N ALA A 43 7.55 22.87 2.96
CA ALA A 43 7.73 21.47 2.56
C ALA A 43 6.50 20.94 1.81
N ASP A 44 5.29 21.23 2.28
CA ASP A 44 4.05 20.83 1.65
C ASP A 44 3.87 21.57 0.30
N SER A 45 4.30 22.83 0.17
CA SER A 45 4.22 23.56 -1.09
C SER A 45 5.15 22.99 -2.17
N LEU A 46 6.36 22.56 -1.80
CA LEU A 46 7.27 21.89 -2.73
C LEU A 46 6.71 20.56 -3.22
N PHE A 47 6.18 19.76 -2.29
CA PHE A 47 5.55 18.50 -2.63
C PHE A 47 4.26 18.69 -3.44
N ALA A 48 3.40 19.66 -3.09
CA ALA A 48 2.20 19.99 -3.85
C ALA A 48 2.52 20.47 -5.28
N ARG A 49 3.62 21.22 -5.46
CA ARG A 49 4.12 21.60 -6.78
C ARG A 49 4.50 20.39 -7.62
N PHE A 50 5.23 19.43 -7.04
CA PHE A 50 5.55 18.17 -7.71
C PHE A 50 4.30 17.42 -8.15
N LEU A 51 3.29 17.29 -7.26
CA LEU A 51 2.02 16.64 -7.61
C LEU A 51 1.34 17.32 -8.79
N LYS A 52 1.34 18.66 -8.81
CA LYS A 52 0.80 19.45 -9.92
C LYS A 52 1.56 19.23 -11.22
N GLU A 53 2.90 19.24 -11.20
CA GLU A 53 3.76 18.99 -12.36
C GLU A 53 3.54 17.59 -12.95
N LYS A 54 3.35 16.60 -12.08
CA LYS A 54 3.02 15.22 -12.48
C LYS A 54 1.53 15.03 -12.81
N GLN A 55 0.74 16.09 -12.75
CA GLN A 55 -0.70 16.04 -13.04
C GLN A 55 -1.49 15.12 -12.11
N ILE A 56 -1.02 14.95 -10.89
CA ILE A 56 -1.72 14.22 -9.84
C ILE A 56 -2.68 15.16 -9.13
N PRO A 57 -4.00 14.93 -9.21
CA PRO A 57 -4.98 15.81 -8.58
C PRO A 57 -4.89 15.78 -7.06
N VAL A 58 -4.91 16.96 -6.45
CA VAL A 58 -5.07 17.13 -5.00
C VAL A 58 -6.50 17.59 -4.75
N THR A 59 -7.31 16.74 -4.16
CA THR A 59 -8.69 17.07 -3.78
C THR A 59 -8.72 17.72 -2.40
N ALA A 60 -9.62 18.66 -2.19
CA ALA A 60 -9.95 19.23 -0.89
C ALA A 60 -11.27 18.64 -0.37
N CYS A 61 -11.69 19.08 0.83
CA CYS A 61 -13.00 18.68 1.40
C CYS A 61 -13.17 17.19 1.71
N ASN A 62 -12.06 16.48 1.97
CA ASN A 62 -12.16 15.09 2.40
C ASN A 62 -12.25 14.99 3.92
N ARG A 63 -13.09 14.08 4.41
CA ARG A 63 -13.07 13.56 5.77
C ARG A 63 -12.29 12.25 5.81
N MET A 64 -11.48 12.05 6.84
CA MET A 64 -10.65 10.86 6.94
C MET A 64 -10.65 10.31 8.35
N THR A 65 -10.61 8.98 8.45
CA THR A 65 -10.40 8.24 9.69
C THR A 65 -9.21 7.32 9.53
N LEU A 66 -8.22 7.44 10.42
CA LEU A 66 -7.10 6.49 10.50
C LEU A 66 -7.56 5.22 11.21
N LEU A 67 -7.40 4.08 10.56
CA LEU A 67 -7.76 2.76 11.06
C LEU A 67 -6.46 2.05 11.48
N LYS A 68 -6.16 2.13 12.77
CA LYS A 68 -4.86 1.75 13.36
C LYS A 68 -4.76 0.27 13.72
N SER A 69 -5.78 -0.53 13.42
CA SER A 69 -5.84 -1.98 13.69
C SER A 69 -6.82 -2.67 12.74
N GLY A 70 -6.67 -3.99 12.59
CA GLY A 70 -7.63 -4.79 11.85
C GLY A 70 -9.04 -4.72 12.43
N ARG A 71 -9.17 -4.73 13.76
CA ARG A 71 -10.47 -4.57 14.43
C ARG A 71 -11.15 -3.29 14.00
N SER A 72 -10.50 -2.15 14.14
CA SER A 72 -11.05 -0.85 13.74
C SER A 72 -11.39 -0.81 12.24
N LYS A 73 -10.54 -1.39 11.39
CA LYS A 73 -10.82 -1.46 9.94
C LYS A 73 -12.09 -2.24 9.65
N PHE A 74 -12.25 -3.44 10.21
CA PHE A 74 -13.39 -4.30 9.88
C PHE A 74 -14.69 -3.79 10.50
N GLU A 75 -14.66 -3.21 11.70
CA GLU A 75 -15.83 -2.57 12.32
C GLU A 75 -16.37 -1.44 11.42
N HIS A 76 -15.52 -0.50 11.01
CA HIS A 76 -15.94 0.59 10.12
C HIS A 76 -16.41 0.08 8.75
N LEU A 77 -15.65 -0.87 8.15
CA LEU A 77 -15.98 -1.42 6.85
C LEU A 77 -17.35 -2.10 6.85
N PHE A 78 -17.64 -2.92 7.85
CA PHE A 78 -18.92 -3.63 7.94
C PHE A 78 -20.09 -2.67 8.19
N GLU A 79 -19.88 -1.64 9.02
CA GLU A 79 -20.90 -0.60 9.23
C GLU A 79 -21.20 0.19 7.94
N ASP A 80 -20.18 0.51 7.15
CA ASP A 80 -20.40 1.22 5.88
C ASP A 80 -21.03 0.30 4.81
N ILE A 81 -20.66 -0.98 4.76
CA ILE A 81 -21.29 -1.97 3.87
C ILE A 81 -22.79 -2.11 4.18
N LYS A 82 -23.18 -2.15 5.46
CA LYS A 82 -24.60 -2.20 5.87
C LYS A 82 -25.41 -1.02 5.33
N LYS A 83 -24.77 0.15 5.16
CA LYS A 83 -25.39 1.39 4.66
C LYS A 83 -25.38 1.53 3.16
N ALA A 84 -24.73 0.62 2.43
CA ALA A 84 -24.66 0.66 0.97
C ALA A 84 -26.05 0.57 0.33
N GLU A 85 -26.30 1.40 -0.67
CA GLU A 85 -27.60 1.51 -1.36
C GLU A 85 -27.53 1.08 -2.82
N ASN A 86 -26.39 1.30 -3.50
CA ASN A 86 -26.30 1.13 -4.95
C ASN A 86 -25.24 0.08 -5.35
N TYR A 87 -23.98 0.27 -4.89
CA TYR A 87 -22.91 -0.64 -5.27
C TYR A 87 -21.75 -0.67 -4.26
N ILE A 88 -21.04 -1.79 -4.26
CA ILE A 88 -19.81 -2.00 -3.49
C ILE A 88 -18.75 -2.59 -4.41
N HIS A 89 -17.63 -1.89 -4.55
CA HIS A 89 -16.43 -2.34 -5.24
C HIS A 89 -15.35 -2.70 -4.23
N LEU A 90 -14.73 -3.87 -4.39
CA LEU A 90 -13.64 -4.34 -3.51
C LEU A 90 -12.47 -4.83 -4.37
N GLU A 91 -11.27 -4.43 -4.03
CA GLU A 91 -10.03 -4.89 -4.65
C GLU A 91 -9.00 -5.18 -3.58
N TYR A 92 -8.50 -6.41 -3.55
CA TYR A 92 -7.51 -6.84 -2.57
C TYR A 92 -6.47 -7.79 -3.19
N PHE A 93 -5.25 -7.75 -2.70
CA PHE A 93 -4.24 -8.74 -3.07
C PHE A 93 -4.70 -10.16 -2.71
N ASN A 94 -5.31 -10.33 -1.54
CA ASN A 94 -5.96 -11.59 -1.19
C ASN A 94 -7.18 -11.43 -0.27
N PHE A 95 -8.10 -12.36 -0.41
CA PHE A 95 -9.13 -12.69 0.58
C PHE A 95 -8.78 -14.05 1.16
N ARG A 96 -8.48 -14.09 2.44
CA ARG A 96 -8.21 -15.37 3.11
C ARG A 96 -9.53 -16.04 3.48
N SER A 97 -9.68 -17.35 3.15
CA SER A 97 -10.88 -18.11 3.53
C SER A 97 -10.87 -18.42 5.04
N ASP A 98 -11.15 -17.39 5.86
CA ASP A 98 -11.20 -17.45 7.32
C ASP A 98 -12.45 -16.74 7.87
N SER A 99 -12.52 -16.49 9.19
CA SER A 99 -13.73 -16.02 9.84
C SER A 99 -14.17 -14.64 9.37
N ILE A 100 -13.23 -13.70 9.27
CA ILE A 100 -13.53 -12.33 8.86
C ILE A 100 -13.97 -12.24 7.39
N ALA A 101 -13.35 -13.05 6.52
CA ALA A 101 -13.78 -13.10 5.12
C ALA A 101 -15.17 -13.75 4.99
N LYS A 102 -15.47 -14.78 5.79
CA LYS A 102 -16.80 -15.38 5.81
C LYS A 102 -17.87 -14.38 6.27
N GLU A 103 -17.60 -13.59 7.30
CA GLU A 103 -18.50 -12.55 7.77
C GLU A 103 -18.71 -11.48 6.68
N LEU A 104 -17.61 -10.98 6.07
CA LEU A 104 -17.68 -10.05 4.95
C LEU A 104 -18.55 -10.59 3.81
N PHE A 105 -18.29 -11.81 3.33
CA PHE A 105 -19.03 -12.38 2.21
C PHE A 105 -20.50 -12.66 2.55
N THR A 106 -20.82 -12.96 3.81
CA THR A 106 -22.21 -13.08 4.26
C THR A 106 -22.93 -11.74 4.14
N LEU A 107 -22.32 -10.68 4.65
CA LEU A 107 -22.86 -9.32 4.59
C LEU A 107 -23.00 -8.81 3.15
N LEU A 108 -22.02 -9.07 2.28
CA LEU A 108 -22.09 -8.71 0.86
C LEU A 108 -23.23 -9.46 0.16
N ALA A 109 -23.44 -10.74 0.46
CA ALA A 109 -24.55 -11.53 -0.10
C ALA A 109 -25.93 -11.04 0.40
N GLU A 110 -26.02 -10.54 1.63
CA GLU A 110 -27.23 -9.89 2.14
C GLU A 110 -27.53 -8.61 1.37
N LYS A 111 -26.52 -7.75 1.18
CA LYS A 111 -26.65 -6.52 0.38
C LYS A 111 -27.00 -6.79 -1.09
N ALA A 112 -26.44 -7.85 -1.69
CA ALA A 112 -26.82 -8.25 -3.05
C ALA A 112 -28.30 -8.64 -3.16
N LYS A 113 -28.88 -9.31 -2.14
CA LYS A 113 -30.33 -9.60 -2.09
C LYS A 113 -31.18 -8.33 -1.96
N GLU A 114 -30.65 -7.27 -1.36
CA GLU A 114 -31.29 -5.96 -1.28
C GLU A 114 -31.19 -5.17 -2.60
N GLY A 115 -30.50 -5.70 -3.61
CA GLY A 115 -30.34 -5.07 -4.92
C GLY A 115 -29.05 -4.28 -5.11
N VAL A 116 -28.14 -4.30 -4.13
CA VAL A 116 -26.82 -3.65 -4.23
C VAL A 116 -25.91 -4.45 -5.17
N THR A 117 -25.29 -3.79 -6.15
CA THR A 117 -24.33 -4.42 -7.05
C THR A 117 -22.99 -4.66 -6.35
N ILE A 118 -22.53 -5.90 -6.30
CA ILE A 118 -21.28 -6.27 -5.63
C ILE A 118 -20.26 -6.75 -6.65
N LYS A 119 -19.12 -6.06 -6.75
CA LYS A 119 -17.99 -6.45 -7.60
C LYS A 119 -16.71 -6.48 -6.79
N ALA A 120 -16.04 -7.64 -6.77
CA ALA A 120 -14.82 -7.85 -6.02
C ALA A 120 -13.72 -8.44 -6.89
N LEU A 121 -12.51 -7.93 -6.76
CA LEU A 121 -11.32 -8.36 -7.49
C LEU A 121 -10.23 -8.81 -6.54
N PHE A 122 -9.53 -9.88 -6.88
CA PHE A 122 -8.37 -10.32 -6.12
C PHE A 122 -7.24 -10.79 -7.04
N ASP A 123 -6.01 -10.64 -6.56
CA ASP A 123 -4.83 -11.11 -7.27
C ASP A 123 -4.73 -12.65 -7.19
N ASP A 124 -4.59 -13.32 -8.35
CA ASP A 124 -4.55 -14.79 -8.38
C ASP A 124 -3.29 -15.35 -7.73
N PHE A 125 -2.13 -14.68 -7.84
CA PHE A 125 -0.91 -15.07 -7.14
C PHE A 125 -1.05 -14.82 -5.63
N GLY A 126 -1.62 -13.68 -5.23
CA GLY A 126 -1.92 -13.36 -3.84
C GLY A 126 -2.82 -14.41 -3.19
N ASN A 127 -3.84 -14.86 -3.92
CA ASN A 127 -4.72 -15.92 -3.47
C ASN A 127 -4.00 -17.27 -3.35
N LEU A 128 -3.23 -17.68 -4.37
CA LEU A 128 -2.50 -18.97 -4.36
C LEU A 128 -1.37 -19.03 -3.33
N SER A 129 -0.72 -17.92 -3.05
CA SER A 129 0.33 -17.83 -2.02
C SER A 129 -0.21 -17.87 -0.58
N ASN A 130 -1.50 -17.70 -0.42
CA ASN A 130 -2.20 -17.69 0.85
C ASN A 130 -2.40 -19.14 1.38
N SER A 131 -2.23 -19.34 2.68
CA SER A 131 -2.43 -20.66 3.32
C SER A 131 -3.90 -21.13 3.34
N ARG A 132 -4.86 -20.22 3.12
CA ARG A 132 -6.31 -20.50 3.05
C ARG A 132 -6.91 -19.78 1.82
N PRO A 133 -6.57 -20.21 0.59
CA PRO A 133 -7.04 -19.54 -0.62
C PRO A 133 -8.54 -19.72 -0.84
N LEU A 134 -9.14 -18.77 -1.52
CA LEU A 134 -10.45 -18.95 -2.13
C LEU A 134 -10.33 -19.99 -3.24
N ARG A 135 -11.20 -21.00 -3.21
CA ARG A 135 -11.27 -22.09 -4.20
C ARG A 135 -12.43 -21.85 -5.17
N LYS A 136 -12.48 -22.60 -6.26
CA LYS A 136 -13.55 -22.50 -7.27
C LYS A 136 -14.94 -22.65 -6.66
N GLU A 137 -15.10 -23.53 -5.68
CA GLU A 137 -16.37 -23.77 -4.99
C GLU A 137 -16.85 -22.53 -4.23
N HIS A 138 -15.91 -21.82 -3.56
CA HIS A 138 -16.22 -20.56 -2.89
C HIS A 138 -16.68 -19.49 -3.88
N LEU A 139 -15.97 -19.35 -5.02
CA LEU A 139 -16.32 -18.36 -6.04
C LEU A 139 -17.68 -18.64 -6.66
N LYS A 140 -17.99 -19.93 -6.95
CA LYS A 140 -19.29 -20.35 -7.44
C LYS A 140 -20.41 -20.00 -6.45
N MET A 141 -20.22 -20.37 -5.17
CA MET A 141 -21.19 -20.06 -4.10
C MET A 141 -21.44 -18.55 -3.97
N LEU A 142 -20.39 -17.73 -4.10
CA LEU A 142 -20.51 -16.27 -4.02
C LEU A 142 -21.27 -15.71 -5.22
N ALA A 143 -20.97 -16.19 -6.43
CA ALA A 143 -21.69 -15.79 -7.64
C ALA A 143 -23.18 -16.14 -7.57
N GLU A 144 -23.55 -17.33 -7.06
CA GLU A 144 -24.92 -17.75 -6.83
C GLU A 144 -25.66 -16.86 -5.81
N ARG A 145 -24.91 -16.13 -4.97
CA ARG A 145 -25.43 -15.19 -3.98
C ARG A 145 -25.37 -13.73 -4.44
N GLY A 146 -25.04 -13.47 -5.70
CA GLY A 146 -24.99 -12.12 -6.26
C GLY A 146 -23.68 -11.36 -5.98
N VAL A 147 -22.63 -12.04 -5.47
CA VAL A 147 -21.29 -11.45 -5.27
C VAL A 147 -20.40 -11.84 -6.43
N GLU A 148 -20.15 -10.91 -7.34
CA GLU A 148 -19.32 -11.14 -8.51
C GLU A 148 -17.83 -11.00 -8.15
N MET A 149 -17.05 -12.06 -8.39
CA MET A 149 -15.63 -12.12 -8.08
C MET A 149 -14.79 -12.30 -9.34
N ALA A 150 -13.91 -11.34 -9.64
CA ALA A 150 -12.93 -11.43 -10.71
C ALA A 150 -11.52 -11.76 -10.18
N ARG A 151 -10.71 -12.43 -11.01
CA ARG A 151 -9.31 -12.73 -10.72
C ARG A 151 -8.40 -11.86 -11.56
N PHE A 152 -7.53 -11.10 -10.91
CA PHE A 152 -6.48 -10.37 -11.59
C PHE A 152 -5.40 -11.32 -12.09
N SER A 153 -5.10 -11.24 -13.39
CA SER A 153 -4.02 -11.96 -14.08
C SER A 153 -3.90 -13.42 -13.62
N PRO A 154 -4.88 -14.30 -13.98
CA PRO A 154 -4.88 -15.71 -13.58
C PRO A 154 -3.59 -16.42 -13.95
N ILE A 155 -3.02 -17.18 -13.02
CA ILE A 155 -1.77 -17.91 -13.22
C ILE A 155 -2.00 -19.11 -14.13
N ARG A 156 -1.31 -19.12 -15.28
CA ARG A 156 -1.38 -20.18 -16.29
C ARG A 156 0.01 -20.69 -16.64
N PHE A 157 0.11 -21.96 -17.03
CA PHE A 157 1.35 -22.50 -17.59
C PHE A 157 1.78 -21.70 -18.85
N PRO A 158 3.06 -21.34 -19.03
CA PRO A 158 4.25 -21.79 -18.31
C PRO A 158 4.66 -20.98 -17.04
N TYR A 159 3.78 -20.30 -16.36
CA TYR A 159 3.93 -19.59 -15.06
C TYR A 159 4.92 -18.41 -15.03
N ILE A 160 6.01 -18.44 -15.77
CA ILE A 160 7.14 -17.48 -15.72
C ILE A 160 6.67 -16.04 -15.98
N ASN A 161 5.71 -15.86 -16.90
CA ASN A 161 5.20 -14.54 -17.29
C ASN A 161 4.19 -13.94 -16.28
N HIS A 162 3.81 -14.69 -15.25
CA HIS A 162 2.72 -14.31 -14.33
C HIS A 162 3.19 -13.95 -12.93
N VAL A 163 4.51 -13.94 -12.67
CA VAL A 163 5.06 -13.62 -11.35
C VAL A 163 5.18 -12.12 -11.10
N PHE A 164 5.38 -11.35 -12.18
CA PHE A 164 5.53 -9.89 -12.13
C PHE A 164 4.23 -9.17 -12.50
N CYS A 165 4.16 -7.89 -12.14
CA CYS A 165 3.00 -7.03 -12.38
C CYS A 165 1.73 -7.54 -11.67
N ARG A 166 1.86 -7.87 -10.38
CA ARG A 166 0.73 -8.30 -9.56
C ARG A 166 -0.06 -7.10 -9.05
N ASP A 167 -1.32 -7.35 -8.69
CA ASP A 167 -2.17 -6.34 -8.10
C ASP A 167 -2.03 -6.35 -6.58
N HIS A 168 -1.28 -5.37 -6.06
CA HIS A 168 -1.07 -5.24 -4.63
C HIS A 168 -1.89 -4.09 -4.01
N GLN A 169 -2.82 -3.51 -4.76
CA GLN A 169 -3.74 -2.48 -4.27
C GLN A 169 -4.73 -3.07 -3.24
N LYS A 170 -5.25 -2.21 -2.38
CA LYS A 170 -6.35 -2.50 -1.47
C LYS A 170 -7.30 -1.33 -1.54
N ILE A 171 -8.44 -1.57 -2.16
CA ILE A 171 -9.46 -0.56 -2.41
C ILE A 171 -10.82 -1.10 -1.99
N VAL A 172 -11.61 -0.28 -1.32
CA VAL A 172 -13.06 -0.43 -1.25
C VAL A 172 -13.69 0.88 -1.64
N VAL A 173 -14.74 0.83 -2.44
CA VAL A 173 -15.59 1.99 -2.73
C VAL A 173 -17.04 1.57 -2.51
N ILE A 174 -17.77 2.36 -1.75
CA ILE A 174 -19.18 2.15 -1.42
C ILE A 174 -19.94 3.37 -1.94
N ASP A 175 -20.85 3.14 -2.88
CA ASP A 175 -21.71 4.15 -3.51
C ASP A 175 -20.98 5.41 -4.05
N GLY A 176 -19.65 5.30 -4.31
CA GLY A 176 -18.80 6.46 -4.64
C GLY A 176 -18.67 7.48 -3.52
N LYS A 177 -19.29 7.27 -2.36
CA LYS A 177 -19.32 8.18 -1.21
C LYS A 177 -18.22 7.89 -0.19
N VAL A 178 -17.94 6.61 0.06
CA VAL A 178 -16.95 6.15 1.04
C VAL A 178 -15.90 5.30 0.34
N GLY A 179 -14.63 5.58 0.61
CA GLY A 179 -13.49 4.82 0.10
C GLY A 179 -12.57 4.33 1.20
N TYR A 180 -11.91 3.20 0.96
CA TYR A 180 -10.89 2.64 1.84
C TYR A 180 -9.63 2.33 1.05
N THR A 181 -8.46 2.61 1.65
CA THR A 181 -7.17 2.13 1.16
C THR A 181 -6.16 1.98 2.30
N GLY A 182 -5.05 1.25 2.06
CA GLY A 182 -4.01 1.04 3.07
C GLY A 182 -3.28 -0.29 2.91
N GLY A 183 -2.68 -0.80 4.00
CA GLY A 183 -1.85 -2.01 3.95
C GLY A 183 -2.62 -3.32 4.16
N MET A 184 -3.82 -3.30 4.77
CA MET A 184 -4.52 -4.49 5.25
C MET A 184 -5.30 -5.20 4.15
N ASN A 185 -5.12 -6.52 4.03
CA ASN A 185 -6.00 -7.42 3.27
C ASN A 185 -7.22 -7.86 4.11
N ILE A 186 -7.96 -8.86 3.63
CA ILE A 186 -9.08 -9.48 4.35
C ILE A 186 -8.59 -10.79 4.97
N ALA A 187 -8.25 -10.74 6.26
CA ALA A 187 -7.77 -11.90 7.00
C ALA A 187 -7.86 -11.71 8.53
N ASP A 188 -8.11 -12.81 9.24
CA ASP A 188 -8.22 -12.85 10.72
C ASP A 188 -6.95 -12.37 11.42
N TYR A 189 -5.77 -12.58 10.84
CA TYR A 189 -4.50 -12.24 11.48
C TYR A 189 -4.29 -10.73 11.68
N TYR A 190 -5.01 -9.87 10.97
CA TYR A 190 -5.00 -8.43 11.24
C TYR A 190 -5.65 -8.07 12.59
N ILE A 191 -6.51 -8.97 13.12
CA ILE A 191 -7.16 -8.81 14.44
C ILE A 191 -6.41 -9.62 15.49
N ASN A 192 -6.13 -10.90 15.21
CA ASN A 192 -5.67 -11.89 16.18
C ASN A 192 -4.16 -12.12 16.17
N GLY A 193 -3.43 -11.57 15.18
CA GLY A 193 -2.02 -11.92 14.94
C GLY A 193 -1.84 -13.33 14.41
N LEU A 194 -0.58 -13.79 14.41
CA LEU A 194 -0.20 -15.16 14.08
C LEU A 194 0.60 -15.76 15.24
N PRO A 195 0.38 -17.04 15.62
CA PRO A 195 1.07 -17.67 16.76
C PRO A 195 2.60 -17.54 16.69
N GLU A 196 3.19 -17.72 15.52
CA GLU A 196 4.64 -17.73 15.33
C GLU A 196 5.26 -16.32 15.32
N ILE A 197 4.46 -15.31 14.99
CA ILE A 197 4.92 -13.92 14.77
C ILE A 197 4.47 -13.02 15.92
N GLY A 198 3.26 -13.25 16.45
CA GLY A 198 2.59 -12.40 17.43
C GLY A 198 1.60 -11.42 16.80
N PRO A 199 1.32 -10.29 17.45
CA PRO A 199 0.42 -9.27 16.94
C PRO A 199 0.83 -8.79 15.55
N TRP A 200 -0.17 -8.52 14.71
CA TRP A 200 0.00 -7.98 13.35
C TRP A 200 -0.51 -6.54 13.31
N ARG A 201 0.42 -5.60 13.23
CA ARG A 201 0.12 -4.17 13.13
C ARG A 201 0.10 -3.73 11.69
N ASP A 202 -0.95 -3.03 11.29
CA ASP A 202 -1.02 -2.39 9.98
C ASP A 202 -1.90 -1.15 10.03
N MET A 203 -1.87 -0.35 8.97
CA MET A 203 -2.58 0.92 8.87
C MET A 203 -3.49 0.91 7.65
N HIS A 204 -4.69 1.47 7.82
CA HIS A 204 -5.67 1.68 6.76
C HIS A 204 -6.31 3.04 6.95
N ILE A 205 -6.95 3.57 5.93
CA ILE A 205 -7.72 4.81 6.01
C ILE A 205 -9.11 4.60 5.41
N ARG A 206 -10.08 5.26 6.00
CA ARG A 206 -11.42 5.48 5.49
C ARG A 206 -11.52 6.93 5.03
N ILE A 207 -12.04 7.18 3.85
CA ILE A 207 -12.14 8.50 3.21
C ILE A 207 -13.58 8.73 2.78
N GLU A 208 -14.11 9.93 3.06
CA GLU A 208 -15.33 10.46 2.48
C GLU A 208 -14.98 11.76 1.76
N GLY A 209 -15.54 11.97 0.58
CA GLY A 209 -15.32 13.19 -0.20
C GLY A 209 -14.68 12.95 -1.57
N PRO A 210 -14.23 14.01 -2.26
CA PRO A 210 -13.83 13.96 -3.66
C PRO A 210 -12.65 13.00 -3.98
N ALA A 211 -11.82 12.63 -2.99
CA ALA A 211 -10.75 11.68 -3.22
C ALA A 211 -11.25 10.26 -3.54
N VAL A 212 -12.49 9.92 -3.16
CA VAL A 212 -13.09 8.58 -3.38
C VAL A 212 -13.21 8.28 -4.88
N GLN A 213 -13.49 9.28 -5.72
CA GLN A 213 -13.55 9.11 -7.18
C GLN A 213 -12.25 8.54 -7.77
N TYR A 214 -11.09 8.88 -7.20
CA TYR A 214 -9.80 8.39 -7.69
C TYR A 214 -9.52 6.95 -7.24
N LEU A 215 -10.07 6.53 -6.10
CA LEU A 215 -10.09 5.13 -5.69
C LEU A 215 -11.01 4.31 -6.60
N GLU A 216 -12.19 4.84 -6.91
CA GLU A 216 -13.13 4.21 -7.85
C GLU A 216 -12.54 4.09 -9.25
N LYS A 217 -11.93 5.15 -9.77
CA LYS A 217 -11.25 5.15 -11.06
C LYS A 217 -10.13 4.11 -11.11
N ALA A 218 -9.38 3.96 -10.02
CA ALA A 218 -8.35 2.94 -9.91
C ALA A 218 -8.93 1.53 -10.00
N PHE A 219 -9.98 1.24 -9.23
CA PHE A 219 -10.70 -0.04 -9.28
C PHE A 219 -11.24 -0.33 -10.68
N LEU A 220 -12.00 0.61 -11.26
CA LEU A 220 -12.62 0.45 -12.58
C LEU A 220 -11.58 0.20 -13.69
N GLY A 221 -10.42 0.86 -13.60
CA GLY A 221 -9.32 0.64 -14.54
C GLY A 221 -8.80 -0.79 -14.54
N VAL A 222 -8.70 -1.41 -13.37
CA VAL A 222 -8.25 -2.81 -13.22
C VAL A 222 -9.39 -3.77 -13.54
N TRP A 223 -10.60 -3.53 -13.03
CA TRP A 223 -11.78 -4.34 -13.30
C TRP A 223 -12.06 -4.47 -14.80
N ASN A 224 -12.17 -3.34 -15.49
CA ASN A 224 -12.46 -3.33 -16.93
C ASN A 224 -11.37 -3.99 -17.77
N LYS A 225 -10.12 -3.88 -17.33
CA LYS A 225 -9.01 -4.58 -18.00
C LYS A 225 -9.14 -6.09 -17.89
N GLU A 226 -9.55 -6.62 -16.75
CA GLU A 226 -9.60 -8.07 -16.50
C GLU A 226 -10.91 -8.69 -16.97
N THR A 227 -12.05 -7.96 -16.92
CA THR A 227 -13.40 -8.49 -17.24
C THR A 227 -13.89 -8.07 -18.62
N HIS A 228 -13.39 -6.97 -19.18
CA HIS A 228 -13.87 -6.34 -20.43
C HIS A 228 -15.31 -5.81 -20.39
N GLU A 229 -15.86 -5.56 -19.19
CA GLU A 229 -17.25 -5.11 -19.03
C GLU A 229 -17.48 -3.65 -19.41
N GLY A 230 -16.45 -2.79 -19.35
CA GLY A 230 -16.58 -1.38 -19.67
C GLY A 230 -17.41 -0.57 -18.67
N LEU A 231 -17.34 -0.93 -17.39
CA LEU A 231 -18.00 -0.19 -16.30
C LEU A 231 -17.55 1.27 -16.29
N LYS A 232 -18.50 2.16 -16.05
CA LYS A 232 -18.26 3.62 -15.92
C LYS A 232 -18.30 4.03 -14.46
N GLU A 233 -17.63 5.15 -14.16
CA GLU A 233 -17.72 5.79 -12.85
C GLU A 233 -19.19 6.12 -12.52
N GLY A 234 -19.60 5.84 -11.29
CA GLY A 234 -20.90 6.25 -10.78
C GLY A 234 -20.98 7.77 -10.74
N GLN A 235 -22.12 8.34 -11.14
CA GLN A 235 -22.37 9.76 -10.95
C GLN A 235 -22.73 10.01 -9.49
N VAL A 236 -21.72 10.20 -8.63
CA VAL A 236 -21.95 10.67 -7.27
C VAL A 236 -21.71 12.17 -7.24
N ALA A 237 -22.77 12.93 -6.99
CA ALA A 237 -22.65 14.31 -6.60
C ALA A 237 -21.94 14.37 -5.25
N HIS A 238 -20.64 14.64 -5.27
CA HIS A 238 -19.96 15.03 -4.04
C HIS A 238 -20.53 16.39 -3.64
N ASP A 239 -21.17 16.42 -2.49
CA ASP A 239 -21.63 17.69 -1.90
C ASP A 239 -20.39 18.54 -1.65
N THR A 240 -20.12 19.47 -2.56
CA THR A 240 -18.89 20.29 -2.59
C THR A 240 -18.88 21.41 -1.56
N LEU A 241 -19.93 21.50 -0.74
CA LEU A 241 -20.01 22.44 0.34
C LEU A 241 -19.11 22.03 1.51
N CYS A 242 -17.82 22.28 1.38
CA CYS A 242 -16.95 22.24 2.53
C CYS A 242 -16.77 23.66 3.10
N GLU A 243 -17.35 23.88 4.26
CA GLU A 243 -17.05 25.03 5.09
C GLU A 243 -15.63 24.92 5.66
N GLY A 244 -14.60 25.14 4.82
CA GLY A 244 -13.26 25.49 5.25
C GLY A 244 -12.35 24.46 5.91
N SER A 245 -12.82 23.28 6.35
CA SER A 245 -12.06 22.34 7.22
C SER A 245 -11.69 20.99 6.61
N GLY A 246 -11.91 20.79 5.32
CA GLY A 246 -11.64 19.50 4.67
C GLY A 246 -10.14 19.23 4.40
N ARG A 247 -9.73 17.97 4.52
CA ARG A 247 -8.36 17.55 4.29
C ARG A 247 -8.04 17.51 2.79
N ARG A 248 -6.80 17.86 2.46
CA ARG A 248 -6.27 17.77 1.09
C ARG A 248 -5.66 16.37 0.91
N VAL A 249 -6.11 15.66 -0.14
CA VAL A 249 -5.68 14.29 -0.43
C VAL A 249 -5.37 14.13 -1.91
N ALA A 250 -4.23 13.51 -2.20
CA ALA A 250 -3.87 13.04 -3.53
C ALA A 250 -3.82 11.51 -3.51
N ILE A 251 -4.60 10.86 -4.37
CA ILE A 251 -4.49 9.43 -4.60
C ILE A 251 -3.47 9.20 -5.70
N VAL A 252 -2.40 8.48 -5.39
CA VAL A 252 -1.34 8.13 -6.34
C VAL A 252 -1.43 6.65 -6.63
N GLN A 253 -1.76 6.32 -7.87
CA GLN A 253 -1.81 4.95 -8.36
C GLN A 253 -0.60 4.68 -9.26
N ARG A 254 0.10 3.59 -9.02
CA ARG A 254 1.11 3.05 -9.92
C ARG A 254 0.48 1.96 -10.80
N ILE A 255 0.55 2.15 -12.10
CA ILE A 255 0.10 1.17 -13.10
C ILE A 255 1.33 0.76 -13.92
N PRO A 256 1.78 -0.52 -13.87
CA PRO A 256 2.86 -1.01 -14.72
C PRO A 256 2.56 -0.70 -16.19
N LYS A 257 3.55 -0.24 -16.95
CA LYS A 257 3.46 0.14 -18.38
C LYS A 257 2.73 1.47 -18.68
N VAL A 258 1.95 2.05 -17.75
CA VAL A 258 1.27 3.35 -17.95
C VAL A 258 2.00 4.46 -17.22
N CYS A 259 2.18 4.30 -15.91
CA CYS A 259 2.91 5.25 -15.06
C CYS A 259 3.88 4.49 -14.11
N PRO A 260 4.89 3.80 -14.67
CA PRO A 260 5.72 2.86 -13.92
C PRO A 260 6.56 3.52 -12.83
N GLU A 261 6.91 4.79 -12.99
CA GLU A 261 7.84 5.51 -12.11
C GLU A 261 7.14 6.36 -11.04
N ILE A 262 5.83 6.63 -11.21
CA ILE A 262 5.12 7.66 -10.46
C ILE A 262 5.22 7.49 -8.95
N MET A 263 5.04 6.27 -8.44
CA MET A 263 5.10 6.02 -6.99
C MET A 263 6.51 6.27 -6.45
N ARG A 264 7.54 5.79 -7.15
CA ARG A 264 8.95 5.99 -6.78
C ARG A 264 9.32 7.47 -6.80
N GLU A 265 8.95 8.19 -7.86
CA GLU A 265 9.17 9.64 -7.98
C GLU A 265 8.45 10.42 -6.88
N THR A 266 7.23 10.01 -6.52
CA THR A 266 6.47 10.66 -5.44
C THR A 266 7.15 10.48 -4.08
N TYR A 267 7.67 9.29 -3.77
CA TYR A 267 8.44 9.08 -2.55
C TYR A 267 9.75 9.90 -2.53
N ILE A 268 10.44 9.98 -3.69
CA ILE A 268 11.66 10.79 -3.81
C ILE A 268 11.33 12.27 -3.60
N ALA A 269 10.29 12.78 -4.25
CA ALA A 269 9.87 14.18 -4.11
C ALA A 269 9.48 14.53 -2.67
N ALA A 270 8.79 13.61 -1.97
CA ALA A 270 8.45 13.79 -0.56
C ALA A 270 9.71 13.84 0.34
N LEU A 271 10.70 12.98 0.09
CA LEU A 271 11.99 12.97 0.80
C LEU A 271 12.83 14.22 0.50
N ASP A 272 12.83 14.67 -0.75
CA ASP A 272 13.59 15.86 -1.16
C ASP A 272 12.92 17.16 -0.67
N ALA A 273 11.60 17.18 -0.45
CA ALA A 273 10.86 18.29 0.15
C ALA A 273 11.05 18.39 1.68
N ALA A 274 11.56 17.36 2.34
CA ALA A 274 11.73 17.35 3.79
C ALA A 274 12.78 18.36 4.26
N GLU A 275 12.44 19.12 5.31
CA GLU A 275 13.28 20.17 5.92
C GLU A 275 13.76 19.81 7.33
N ARG A 276 12.93 19.11 8.11
CA ARG A 276 13.20 18.85 9.55
C ARG A 276 13.23 17.37 9.89
N LYS A 277 12.19 16.62 9.51
CA LYS A 277 12.01 15.25 9.98
C LYS A 277 11.26 14.39 8.96
N VAL A 278 11.76 13.17 8.74
CA VAL A 278 11.07 12.11 8.01
C VAL A 278 10.95 10.90 8.91
N GLN A 279 9.75 10.32 8.99
CA GLN A 279 9.50 9.08 9.71
C GLN A 279 8.90 8.06 8.75
N ILE A 280 9.47 6.86 8.68
CA ILE A 280 9.04 5.80 7.77
C ILE A 280 8.79 4.52 8.56
N ILE A 281 7.66 3.86 8.32
CA ILE A 281 7.42 2.47 8.74
C ILE A 281 7.17 1.65 7.50
N ASN A 282 7.93 0.58 7.30
CA ASN A 282 7.76 -0.30 6.16
C ASN A 282 8.22 -1.74 6.45
N PRO A 283 7.39 -2.77 6.12
CA PRO A 283 7.68 -4.16 6.50
C PRO A 283 8.79 -4.80 5.67
N TYR A 284 8.85 -4.52 4.38
CA TYR A 284 9.80 -5.11 3.43
C TYR A 284 10.72 -4.03 2.90
N PHE A 285 11.60 -3.56 3.78
CA PHE A 285 12.42 -2.38 3.56
C PHE A 285 13.67 -2.70 2.74
N THR A 286 13.49 -2.86 1.44
CA THR A 286 14.58 -3.00 0.45
C THR A 286 14.43 -1.95 -0.66
N PRO A 287 14.41 -0.64 -0.33
CA PRO A 287 14.12 0.43 -1.28
C PRO A 287 15.09 0.43 -2.47
N THR A 288 14.62 0.91 -3.62
CA THR A 288 15.43 1.07 -4.81
C THR A 288 16.61 2.01 -4.58
N ARG A 289 17.61 1.98 -5.47
CA ARG A 289 18.80 2.82 -5.35
C ARG A 289 18.45 4.31 -5.27
N GLU A 290 17.48 4.75 -6.06
CA GLU A 290 17.04 6.14 -6.14
C GLU A 290 16.41 6.59 -4.82
N VAL A 291 15.51 5.77 -4.25
CA VAL A 291 14.88 6.06 -2.94
C VAL A 291 15.93 6.03 -1.81
N ARG A 292 16.88 5.06 -1.82
CA ARG A 292 17.99 5.05 -0.85
C ARG A 292 18.83 6.32 -0.94
N ASN A 293 19.11 6.80 -2.16
CA ASN A 293 19.86 8.04 -2.35
C ASN A 293 19.07 9.26 -1.88
N ALA A 294 17.75 9.31 -2.09
CA ALA A 294 16.91 10.39 -1.55
C ALA A 294 16.91 10.41 -0.01
N ILE A 295 16.83 9.25 0.64
CA ILE A 295 16.95 9.11 2.10
C ILE A 295 18.32 9.65 2.59
N LYS A 296 19.41 9.32 1.89
CA LYS A 296 20.75 9.82 2.22
C LYS A 296 20.83 11.33 2.06
N ARG A 297 20.39 11.87 0.93
CA ARG A 297 20.36 13.33 0.71
C ARG A 297 19.59 14.05 1.78
N ALA A 298 18.44 13.52 2.24
CA ALA A 298 17.68 14.10 3.34
C ALA A 298 18.54 14.14 4.63
N ALA A 299 19.18 13.03 5.00
CA ALA A 299 20.08 12.98 6.18
C ALA A 299 21.29 13.93 6.04
N GLU A 300 21.90 14.02 4.86
CA GLU A 300 23.02 14.92 4.55
C GLU A 300 22.62 16.40 4.64
N ARG A 301 21.36 16.74 4.34
CA ARG A 301 20.80 18.10 4.58
C ARG A 301 20.51 18.40 6.04
N GLY A 302 20.73 17.44 6.96
CA GLY A 302 20.42 17.59 8.39
C GLY A 302 19.00 17.23 8.77
N VAL A 303 18.21 16.67 7.85
CA VAL A 303 16.87 16.16 8.16
C VAL A 303 16.97 14.95 9.08
N ARG A 304 16.22 14.94 10.17
CA ARG A 304 16.13 13.79 11.07
C ARG A 304 15.34 12.65 10.42
N VAL A 305 16.03 11.70 9.81
CA VAL A 305 15.40 10.54 9.18
C VAL A 305 15.29 9.39 10.20
N GLU A 306 14.07 8.98 10.51
CA GLU A 306 13.76 7.86 11.40
C GLU A 306 13.05 6.76 10.60
N ILE A 307 13.57 5.53 10.63
CA ILE A 307 13.04 4.39 9.87
C ILE A 307 12.76 3.26 10.85
N MET A 308 11.53 2.76 10.85
CA MET A 308 11.13 1.60 11.64
C MET A 308 10.91 0.40 10.72
N ILE A 309 11.58 -0.70 11.03
CA ILE A 309 11.44 -1.99 10.34
C ILE A 309 11.04 -3.07 11.36
N PRO A 310 10.32 -4.11 10.96
CA PRO A 310 9.94 -5.18 11.89
C PRO A 310 11.14 -6.04 12.28
N GLY A 311 11.18 -6.47 13.54
CA GLY A 311 12.17 -7.43 14.04
C GLY A 311 11.82 -8.88 13.67
N LYS A 312 10.52 -9.17 13.49
CA LYS A 312 9.99 -10.46 12.99
C LYS A 312 9.40 -10.25 11.59
N SER A 313 9.30 -11.29 10.79
CA SER A 313 8.73 -11.25 9.44
C SER A 313 8.03 -12.57 9.11
N ASP A 314 7.08 -12.48 8.20
CA ASP A 314 6.34 -13.60 7.60
C ASP A 314 7.10 -14.26 6.44
N ILE A 315 8.23 -13.69 6.01
CA ILE A 315 9.09 -14.21 4.94
C ILE A 315 10.52 -14.39 5.41
N SER A 316 11.27 -15.33 4.79
CA SER A 316 12.53 -15.82 5.35
C SER A 316 13.77 -14.98 5.00
N PHE A 317 14.01 -14.60 3.73
CA PHE A 317 15.31 -14.04 3.30
C PHE A 317 15.32 -12.50 3.17
N THR A 318 14.21 -11.92 2.73
CA THR A 318 14.09 -10.48 2.49
C THR A 318 14.40 -9.62 3.71
N PRO A 319 14.06 -10.03 4.96
CA PRO A 319 14.40 -9.26 6.15
C PRO A 319 15.90 -9.04 6.33
N ASP A 320 16.75 -10.03 6.05
CA ASP A 320 18.21 -9.90 6.22
C ASP A 320 18.79 -8.87 5.22
N ALA A 321 18.28 -8.81 3.98
CA ALA A 321 18.61 -7.73 3.04
C ALA A 321 18.14 -6.36 3.54
N GLY A 322 16.93 -6.27 4.10
CA GLY A 322 16.39 -5.07 4.73
C GLY A 322 17.27 -4.56 5.87
N PHE A 323 17.69 -5.45 6.78
CA PHE A 323 18.65 -5.12 7.85
C PHE A 323 20.00 -4.63 7.33
N TYR A 324 20.51 -5.23 6.27
CA TYR A 324 21.76 -4.80 5.65
C TYR A 324 21.64 -3.39 5.07
N ILE A 325 20.57 -3.10 4.32
CA ILE A 325 20.30 -1.78 3.73
C ILE A 325 20.05 -0.75 4.84
N ALA A 326 19.24 -1.08 5.85
CA ALA A 326 18.99 -0.21 7.00
C ALA A 326 20.30 0.17 7.72
N ASN A 327 21.24 -0.79 7.90
CA ASN A 327 22.55 -0.50 8.47
C ASN A 327 23.40 0.41 7.57
N LYS A 328 23.28 0.32 6.24
CA LYS A 328 23.93 1.30 5.34
C LYS A 328 23.35 2.71 5.50
N LEU A 329 22.03 2.82 5.62
CA LEU A 329 21.36 4.12 5.84
C LEU A 329 21.67 4.67 7.24
N ARG A 330 21.75 3.82 8.26
CA ARG A 330 22.23 4.22 9.60
C ARG A 330 23.63 4.85 9.54
N LYS A 331 24.55 4.27 8.77
CA LYS A 331 25.90 4.83 8.56
C LYS A 331 25.88 6.18 7.82
N ALA A 332 24.82 6.45 7.07
CA ALA A 332 24.60 7.72 6.38
C ALA A 332 23.76 8.72 7.20
N GLY A 333 23.56 8.46 8.50
CA GLY A 333 22.91 9.38 9.43
C GLY A 333 21.44 9.09 9.78
N ALA A 334 20.80 8.07 9.16
CA ALA A 334 19.44 7.71 9.51
C ALA A 334 19.35 6.96 10.85
N HIS A 335 18.31 7.21 11.62
CA HIS A 335 17.99 6.50 12.87
C HIS A 335 17.11 5.30 12.56
N ILE A 336 17.58 4.08 12.83
CA ILE A 336 16.85 2.84 12.53
C ILE A 336 16.29 2.26 13.81
N TYR A 337 14.99 1.96 13.81
CA TYR A 337 14.27 1.31 14.89
C TYR A 337 13.83 -0.07 14.44
N VAL A 338 14.06 -1.09 15.26
CA VAL A 338 13.63 -2.48 15.03
C VAL A 338 12.45 -2.73 15.95
N PHE A 339 11.26 -2.86 15.39
CA PHE A 339 10.03 -3.07 16.15
C PHE A 339 9.95 -4.51 16.68
N ASN A 340 9.71 -4.68 17.98
CA ASN A 340 9.69 -5.97 18.67
C ASN A 340 8.28 -6.44 19.07
N GLY A 341 7.26 -5.58 18.91
CA GLY A 341 5.88 -5.84 19.31
C GLY A 341 5.07 -6.75 18.37
N GLY A 342 5.74 -7.60 17.59
CA GLY A 342 5.13 -8.46 16.57
C GLY A 342 5.58 -8.08 15.15
N PHE A 343 4.68 -8.22 14.16
CA PHE A 343 4.97 -7.82 12.78
C PHE A 343 4.32 -6.46 12.46
N HIS A 344 5.14 -5.47 12.16
CA HIS A 344 4.68 -4.15 11.75
C HIS A 344 4.57 -4.08 10.24
N HIS A 345 3.36 -4.28 9.72
CA HIS A 345 3.11 -4.37 8.27
C HIS A 345 2.68 -3.04 7.63
N SER A 346 2.65 -1.92 8.36
CA SER A 346 2.24 -0.61 7.83
C SER A 346 3.21 -0.10 6.76
N LYS A 347 2.67 0.61 5.78
CA LYS A 347 3.40 1.32 4.74
C LYS A 347 3.03 2.80 4.85
N ILE A 348 3.75 3.49 5.72
CA ILE A 348 3.50 4.90 6.03
C ILE A 348 4.80 5.71 6.01
N MET A 349 4.68 6.97 5.65
CA MET A 349 5.73 7.96 5.77
C MET A 349 5.10 9.28 6.20
N MET A 350 5.74 9.98 7.13
CA MET A 350 5.39 11.32 7.58
C MET A 350 6.57 12.25 7.32
N VAL A 351 6.27 13.45 6.83
CA VAL A 351 7.26 14.46 6.49
C VAL A 351 6.93 15.77 7.23
N ASP A 352 7.85 16.24 8.04
CA ASP A 352 7.86 17.52 8.78
C ASP A 352 6.59 17.78 9.61
N GLU A 353 5.82 16.73 9.95
CA GLU A 353 4.50 16.85 10.60
C GLU A 353 3.48 17.59 9.74
N ARG A 354 3.71 17.75 8.43
CA ARG A 354 2.90 18.55 7.50
C ARG A 354 2.11 17.71 6.52
N PHE A 355 2.68 16.62 6.05
CA PHE A 355 2.00 15.67 5.19
C PHE A 355 2.49 14.25 5.43
N CYS A 356 1.67 13.29 5.05
CA CYS A 356 1.96 11.88 5.24
C CYS A 356 1.42 11.04 4.08
N THR A 357 1.80 9.76 4.03
CA THR A 357 1.20 8.79 3.13
C THR A 357 0.82 7.51 3.87
N VAL A 358 -0.34 6.97 3.50
CA VAL A 358 -0.82 5.64 3.90
C VAL A 358 -1.25 4.91 2.63
N GLY A 359 -0.81 3.67 2.45
CA GLY A 359 -1.18 2.92 1.24
C GLY A 359 -0.70 1.48 1.22
N SER A 360 -0.65 0.92 0.02
CA SER A 360 -0.27 -0.47 -0.22
C SER A 360 1.23 -0.65 -0.46
N THR A 361 1.96 0.42 -0.82
CA THR A 361 3.30 0.37 -1.38
C THR A 361 4.37 -0.01 -0.37
N ASN A 362 4.98 -1.16 -0.57
CA ASN A 362 6.22 -1.50 0.12
C ASN A 362 7.40 -0.72 -0.48
N LEU A 363 8.32 -0.29 0.37
CA LEU A 363 9.59 0.29 -0.08
C LEU A 363 10.55 -0.83 -0.48
N ASN A 364 10.19 -1.55 -1.55
CA ASN A 364 11.02 -2.57 -2.19
C ASN A 364 10.92 -2.43 -3.71
N SER A 365 11.80 -3.13 -4.44
CA SER A 365 11.81 -3.03 -5.90
C SER A 365 10.55 -3.61 -6.53
N ARG A 366 9.95 -4.62 -5.92
CA ARG A 366 8.73 -5.23 -6.42
C ARG A 366 7.59 -4.21 -6.50
N SER A 367 7.26 -3.55 -5.39
CA SER A 367 6.22 -2.52 -5.34
C SER A 367 6.55 -1.28 -6.18
N LEU A 368 7.84 -0.88 -6.23
CA LEU A 368 8.25 0.34 -6.91
C LEU A 368 8.51 0.19 -8.40
N HIS A 369 8.65 -1.05 -8.94
CA HIS A 369 8.94 -1.29 -10.35
C HIS A 369 7.96 -2.20 -11.08
N TYR A 370 7.24 -3.09 -10.36
CA TYR A 370 6.49 -4.15 -11.03
C TYR A 370 5.01 -4.17 -10.71
N ASP A 371 4.60 -4.07 -9.43
CA ASP A 371 3.22 -4.30 -9.02
C ASP A 371 2.34 -3.05 -9.19
N TYR A 372 1.02 -3.26 -9.29
CA TYR A 372 0.03 -2.21 -9.12
C TYR A 372 -0.01 -1.81 -7.64
N GLU A 373 0.09 -0.54 -7.37
CA GLU A 373 0.13 0.01 -6.01
C GLU A 373 -0.71 1.28 -5.92
N ILE A 374 -1.25 1.56 -4.75
CA ILE A 374 -2.03 2.76 -4.49
C ILE A 374 -1.73 3.33 -3.11
N ASN A 375 -1.50 4.64 -3.07
CA ASN A 375 -1.28 5.37 -1.83
C ASN A 375 -2.12 6.64 -1.79
N ALA A 376 -2.64 6.97 -0.61
CA ALA A 376 -3.11 8.31 -0.33
C ALA A 376 -1.97 9.15 0.25
N PHE A 377 -1.69 10.28 -0.38
CA PHE A 377 -0.83 11.33 0.16
C PHE A 377 -1.73 12.42 0.74
N ILE A 378 -1.58 12.69 2.02
CA ILE A 378 -2.48 13.49 2.84
C ILE A 378 -1.72 14.72 3.28
N LEU A 379 -2.11 15.89 2.75
CA LEU A 379 -1.47 17.18 3.07
C LEU A 379 -2.27 17.83 4.21
N ASP A 380 -2.13 17.30 5.42
CA ASP A 380 -2.92 17.67 6.60
C ASP A 380 -2.09 17.50 7.88
N LEU A 381 -1.97 18.59 8.65
CA LEU A 381 -1.19 18.59 9.91
C LEU A 381 -1.80 17.65 10.97
N PRO A 382 -3.10 17.70 11.30
CA PRO A 382 -3.67 16.82 12.30
C PRO A 382 -3.48 15.33 12.01
N THR A 383 -3.72 14.90 10.76
CA THR A 383 -3.54 13.49 10.37
C THR A 383 -2.06 13.06 10.46
N THR A 384 -1.15 13.96 10.05
CA THR A 384 0.28 13.67 10.11
C THR A 384 0.78 13.60 11.55
N ALA A 385 0.27 14.48 12.43
CA ALA A 385 0.57 14.45 13.87
C ALA A 385 0.07 13.15 14.53
N GLU A 386 -1.16 12.73 14.21
CA GLU A 386 -1.76 11.48 14.71
C GLU A 386 -0.92 10.24 14.31
N LEU A 387 -0.41 10.19 13.08
CA LEU A 387 0.53 9.14 12.66
C LEU A 387 1.90 9.27 13.35
N GLY A 388 2.34 10.49 13.61
CA GLY A 388 3.55 10.75 14.39
C GLY A 388 3.45 10.21 15.80
N GLU A 389 2.30 10.35 16.48
CA GLU A 389 2.05 9.75 17.81
C GLU A 389 2.10 8.22 17.74
N VAL A 390 1.51 7.61 16.70
CA VAL A 390 1.62 6.15 16.48
C VAL A 390 3.08 5.74 16.39
N PHE A 391 3.89 6.47 15.61
CA PHE A 391 5.32 6.18 15.48
C PHE A 391 6.05 6.28 16.83
N GLN A 392 5.77 7.33 17.64
CA GLN A 392 6.39 7.48 18.95
C GLN A 392 6.00 6.34 19.91
N ASN A 393 4.72 5.95 19.92
CA ASN A 393 4.26 4.83 20.73
C ASN A 393 4.91 3.49 20.31
N ASP A 394 5.09 3.27 19.02
CA ASP A 394 5.74 2.05 18.51
C ASP A 394 7.25 2.05 18.80
N LYS A 395 7.89 3.21 18.94
CA LYS A 395 9.28 3.31 19.39
C LYS A 395 9.50 2.76 20.79
N LEU A 396 8.50 2.84 21.68
CA LEU A 396 8.57 2.27 23.03
C LEU A 396 8.76 0.75 23.00
N ASN A 397 8.27 0.10 21.94
CA ASN A 397 8.42 -1.33 21.70
C ASN A 397 9.50 -1.64 20.63
N SER A 398 10.46 -0.75 20.46
CA SER A 398 11.49 -0.90 19.43
C SER A 398 12.89 -0.80 20.03
N THR A 399 13.82 -1.50 19.42
CA THR A 399 15.26 -1.37 19.72
C THR A 399 15.91 -0.48 18.68
N ILE A 400 16.68 0.53 19.12
CA ILE A 400 17.47 1.34 18.19
C ILE A 400 18.63 0.51 17.64
N MET A 401 18.78 0.46 16.33
CA MET A 401 19.87 -0.25 15.67
C MET A 401 21.17 0.59 15.75
N THR A 402 21.96 0.38 16.81
CA THR A 402 23.33 0.88 16.87
C THR A 402 24.28 -0.02 16.06
N ARG A 403 25.57 0.35 15.99
CA ARG A 403 26.62 -0.50 15.41
C ARG A 403 26.73 -1.81 16.17
N GLU A 404 26.64 -1.75 17.50
CA GLU A 404 26.74 -2.87 18.42
C GLU A 404 25.54 -3.80 18.25
N GLU A 405 24.31 -3.26 18.21
CA GLU A 405 23.10 -4.04 17.97
C GLU A 405 23.13 -4.75 16.60
N TYR A 406 23.58 -4.07 15.55
CA TYR A 406 23.74 -4.73 14.25
C TYR A 406 24.80 -5.86 14.29
N LYS A 407 25.88 -5.72 15.07
CA LYS A 407 26.90 -6.75 15.21
C LYS A 407 26.44 -7.97 16.01
N LYS A 408 25.42 -7.88 16.87
CA LYS A 408 24.81 -9.01 17.57
C LYS A 408 24.16 -10.04 16.60
N ARG A 409 23.79 -9.58 15.39
CA ARG A 409 23.33 -10.50 14.34
C ARG A 409 24.47 -11.43 13.94
N SER A 410 24.20 -12.73 13.82
CA SER A 410 25.22 -13.72 13.47
C SER A 410 25.95 -13.33 12.17
N VAL A 411 27.20 -13.74 12.04
CA VAL A 411 28.01 -13.49 10.84
C VAL A 411 27.31 -14.03 9.60
N TRP A 412 26.67 -15.19 9.73
CA TRP A 412 25.89 -15.82 8.66
C TRP A 412 24.72 -14.94 8.19
N ARG A 413 23.89 -14.43 9.12
CA ARG A 413 22.77 -13.53 8.74
C ARG A 413 23.26 -12.23 8.12
N ARG A 414 24.39 -11.69 8.55
CA ARG A 414 25.00 -10.50 7.93
C ARG A 414 25.49 -10.79 6.52
N PHE A 415 26.08 -11.98 6.30
CA PHE A 415 26.48 -12.44 4.97
C PHE A 415 25.26 -12.66 4.06
N VAL A 416 24.23 -13.36 4.54
CA VAL A 416 22.98 -13.55 3.81
C VAL A 416 22.36 -12.19 3.43
N GLY A 417 22.34 -11.23 4.35
CA GLY A 417 21.83 -9.88 4.07
C GLY A 417 22.64 -9.14 3.01
N TRP A 418 23.97 -9.25 3.06
CA TRP A 418 24.85 -8.72 2.01
C TRP A 418 24.61 -9.40 0.66
N PHE A 419 24.52 -10.71 0.63
CA PHE A 419 24.29 -11.46 -0.61
C PHE A 419 22.89 -11.19 -1.18
N ALA A 420 21.84 -11.28 -0.35
CA ALA A 420 20.47 -11.06 -0.77
C ALA A 420 20.22 -9.63 -1.29
N HIS A 421 20.94 -8.61 -0.76
CA HIS A 421 20.78 -7.24 -1.24
C HIS A 421 21.23 -7.05 -2.70
N LEU A 422 22.07 -7.92 -3.25
CA LEU A 422 22.46 -7.89 -4.66
C LEU A 422 21.28 -8.20 -5.59
N PHE A 423 20.30 -8.95 -5.09
CA PHE A 423 19.10 -9.33 -5.83
C PHE A 423 17.92 -8.39 -5.57
N THR A 424 18.07 -7.40 -4.70
CA THR A 424 16.98 -6.43 -4.42
C THR A 424 16.45 -5.66 -5.64
N PRO A 425 17.16 -5.51 -6.76
CA PRO A 425 16.56 -4.93 -7.98
C PRO A 425 15.43 -5.78 -8.59
N VAL A 426 15.34 -7.06 -8.26
CA VAL A 426 14.38 -8.00 -8.85
C VAL A 426 13.44 -8.67 -7.83
N ILE A 427 13.61 -8.39 -6.51
CA ILE A 427 12.80 -8.98 -5.42
C ILE A 427 12.16 -7.92 -4.53
#